data_4b3b2ae033d1b6a43c9f81c2120beb73
#
_entry.id   4b3b2ae033d1b6a43c9f81c2120beb73
#
_cell.length_a   1.000
_cell.length_b   1.000
_cell.length_c   1.000
_cell.angle_alpha   90.00
_cell.angle_beta   90.00
_cell.angle_gamma   90.00
#
_symmetry.space_group_name_H-M   'P 1'
#
loop_
_entity.id
_entity.type
_entity.pdbx_description
1 polymer ?
#
loop_
_entity_poly.entity_id
_entity_poly.type
_entity_poly.pdbx_seq_one_letter_code
_entity_poly.pdbx_strand_id
1 'polypeptide(L)'
;MANLVYDIKDKPKFSQLLILALQQVLAILAATIAVPTIIGLPTQIPAAILGAGVGTLVYQLFTKFKSPVFLGSSFAFLSSLGVAVAYGYCGIILGSAVAGLVYVAIAIIIHFVGTNWVDKLMPPVIIGPTVALIGLSLAGAAMGDIVKANSSQMYGSYNLVSLLCGLVAFFVIVICSTQKRYKMPRLIPFILGIMAGYLVAAIFTVIGMTTKTDYLMIINFQPIIDNFFMSDGTFKGISAFFSFPQFAGLKAIGEVMSGELSPEILLANENAQILNAGGIAEVVIAFLPVALVVFAEHIADHKNLSYVIGHDLIKEPGLKRTLLGDGVGSIAGTLFGICPNTTYGESVGCVAITRNASIVTITTTAIMCIVLSFISPVMAVLQTIPSCVMGGVCLTLYGFIAVSGLKMFKNLDLDDNKNLFVVAAILISGIGGLAIQIPYAIAETGEITNTIQITSIATALIIGIVTNAILTKVEKSKLGKEK
;
A
#
# COMPACT_ATOMS: atom_id res chain seq x y z
N MET A 1 4.83 25.69 18.30
CA MET A 1 3.96 25.64 17.11
C MET A 1 4.78 25.06 15.97
N ALA A 2 4.20 24.17 15.18
CA ALA A 2 4.86 23.64 14.00
C ALA A 2 5.12 24.81 13.02
N ASN A 3 6.38 24.95 12.54
CA ASN A 3 6.72 26.01 11.57
C ASN A 3 6.29 25.57 10.18
N LEU A 4 4.96 25.64 9.89
CA LEU A 4 4.41 25.30 8.58
C LEU A 4 4.62 26.47 7.61
N VAL A 5 4.87 26.13 6.33
CA VAL A 5 4.87 27.09 5.21
C VAL A 5 3.42 27.40 4.80
N TYR A 6 2.58 26.35 4.80
CA TYR A 6 1.15 26.45 4.55
C TYR A 6 0.40 25.56 5.54
N ASP A 7 -0.56 26.15 6.25
CA ASP A 7 -1.47 25.45 7.16
C ASP A 7 -2.64 24.81 6.37
N ILE A 8 -3.48 24.03 7.03
CA ILE A 8 -4.60 23.26 6.44
C ILE A 8 -5.49 24.14 5.56
N LYS A 9 -5.82 25.35 6.00
CA LYS A 9 -6.74 26.27 5.31
C LYS A 9 -6.05 27.19 4.30
N ASP A 10 -4.72 27.23 4.29
CA ASP A 10 -3.97 28.12 3.41
C ASP A 10 -4.08 27.70 1.95
N LYS A 11 -4.10 28.68 1.07
CA LYS A 11 -4.15 28.51 -0.38
C LYS A 11 -2.84 28.99 -1.00
N PRO A 12 -1.93 28.10 -1.40
CA PRO A 12 -0.73 28.49 -2.14
C PRO A 12 -1.09 29.23 -3.44
N LYS A 13 -0.20 30.10 -3.92
CA LYS A 13 -0.33 30.72 -5.24
C LYS A 13 -0.33 29.62 -6.30
N PHE A 14 -1.06 29.83 -7.42
CA PHE A 14 -1.30 28.79 -8.43
C PHE A 14 -0.03 28.07 -8.92
N SER A 15 1.05 28.81 -9.21
CA SER A 15 2.32 28.23 -9.63
C SER A 15 2.98 27.37 -8.52
N GLN A 16 2.91 27.84 -7.28
CA GLN A 16 3.42 27.07 -6.11
C GLN A 16 2.53 25.88 -5.82
N LEU A 17 1.21 26.01 -5.97
CA LEU A 17 0.25 24.92 -5.81
C LEU A 17 0.56 23.78 -6.76
N LEU A 18 0.78 24.05 -8.05
CA LEU A 18 1.12 23.03 -9.03
C LEU A 18 2.44 22.32 -8.70
N ILE A 19 3.46 23.06 -8.29
CA ILE A 19 4.77 22.49 -7.92
C ILE A 19 4.62 21.60 -6.68
N LEU A 20 3.92 22.07 -5.66
CA LEU A 20 3.72 21.32 -4.41
C LEU A 20 2.83 20.08 -4.63
N ALA A 21 1.80 20.20 -5.47
CA ALA A 21 0.96 19.07 -5.83
C ALA A 21 1.74 18.02 -6.65
N LEU A 22 2.56 18.46 -7.61
CA LEU A 22 3.42 17.55 -8.38
C LEU A 22 4.45 16.85 -7.49
N GLN A 23 5.04 17.55 -6.53
CA GLN A 23 5.94 16.93 -5.53
C GLN A 23 5.23 15.85 -4.73
N GLN A 24 3.99 16.10 -4.33
CA GLN A 24 3.17 15.13 -3.62
C GLN A 24 2.84 13.92 -4.51
N VAL A 25 2.45 14.12 -5.78
CA VAL A 25 2.25 13.04 -6.76
C VAL A 25 3.50 12.18 -6.86
N LEU A 26 4.66 12.78 -7.07
CA LEU A 26 5.92 12.06 -7.21
C LEU A 26 6.34 11.31 -5.93
N ALA A 27 5.99 11.84 -4.75
CA ALA A 27 6.27 11.18 -3.48
C ALA A 27 5.44 9.89 -3.29
N ILE A 28 4.17 9.90 -3.71
CA ILE A 28 3.24 8.77 -3.54
C ILE A 28 3.27 7.77 -4.71
N LEU A 29 3.75 8.20 -5.88
CA LEU A 29 3.67 7.42 -7.13
C LEU A 29 4.32 6.05 -6.99
N ALA A 30 5.49 5.99 -6.36
CA ALA A 30 6.23 4.73 -6.19
C ALA A 30 5.42 3.69 -5.41
N ALA A 31 4.82 4.08 -4.29
CA ALA A 31 3.98 3.20 -3.48
C ALA A 31 2.72 2.76 -4.24
N THR A 32 2.10 3.70 -4.99
CA THR A 32 0.89 3.42 -5.78
C THR A 32 1.15 2.45 -6.93
N ILE A 33 2.34 2.48 -7.56
CA ILE A 33 2.75 1.56 -8.61
C ILE A 33 3.10 0.18 -8.04
N ALA A 34 3.69 0.14 -6.84
CA ALA A 34 4.22 -1.08 -6.27
C ALA A 34 3.14 -2.14 -6.04
N VAL A 35 1.98 -1.77 -5.48
CA VAL A 35 0.94 -2.74 -5.12
C VAL A 35 0.41 -3.51 -6.33
N PRO A 36 -0.07 -2.88 -7.43
CA PRO A 36 -0.51 -3.62 -8.62
C PRO A 36 0.62 -4.45 -9.25
N THR A 37 1.85 -3.99 -9.19
CA THR A 37 3.00 -4.74 -9.71
C THR A 37 3.25 -6.02 -8.89
N ILE A 38 3.21 -5.93 -7.55
CA ILE A 38 3.46 -7.05 -6.64
C ILE A 38 2.38 -8.12 -6.74
N ILE A 39 1.11 -7.72 -6.90
CA ILE A 39 -0.01 -8.68 -7.08
C ILE A 39 -0.10 -9.27 -8.50
N GLY A 40 0.87 -8.98 -9.38
CA GLY A 40 0.93 -9.53 -10.73
C GLY A 40 0.07 -8.80 -11.77
N LEU A 41 -0.45 -7.61 -11.46
CA LEU A 41 -1.32 -6.82 -12.33
C LEU A 41 -0.69 -5.47 -12.75
N PRO A 42 0.53 -5.44 -13.35
CA PRO A 42 1.19 -4.19 -13.70
C PRO A 42 0.43 -3.37 -14.76
N THR A 43 -0.40 -4.02 -15.58
CA THR A 43 -1.28 -3.34 -16.55
C THR A 43 -2.33 -2.45 -15.88
N GLN A 44 -2.58 -2.66 -14.57
CA GLN A 44 -3.56 -1.92 -13.77
C GLN A 44 -2.95 -0.71 -13.03
N ILE A 45 -1.69 -0.35 -13.27
CA ILE A 45 -1.06 0.86 -12.73
C ILE A 45 -1.90 2.13 -12.99
N PRO A 46 -2.43 2.37 -14.22
CA PRO A 46 -3.28 3.52 -14.47
C PRO A 46 -4.52 3.55 -13.57
N ALA A 47 -5.18 2.41 -13.39
CA ALA A 47 -6.34 2.27 -12.51
C ALA A 47 -5.97 2.52 -11.05
N ALA A 48 -4.83 2.02 -10.56
CA ALA A 48 -4.37 2.26 -9.19
C ALA A 48 -4.17 3.76 -8.91
N ILE A 49 -3.58 4.50 -9.86
CA ILE A 49 -3.38 5.95 -9.74
C ILE A 49 -4.72 6.69 -9.77
N LEU A 50 -5.65 6.29 -10.63
CA LEU A 50 -7.03 6.82 -10.68
C LEU A 50 -7.73 6.59 -9.35
N GLY A 51 -7.69 5.36 -8.85
CA GLY A 51 -8.33 4.97 -7.58
C GLY A 51 -7.78 5.71 -6.38
N ALA A 52 -6.48 5.96 -6.32
CA ALA A 52 -5.86 6.75 -5.26
C ALA A 52 -6.36 8.21 -5.26
N GLY A 53 -6.49 8.81 -6.46
CA GLY A 53 -7.08 10.14 -6.62
C GLY A 53 -8.55 10.20 -6.19
N VAL A 54 -9.37 9.27 -6.70
CA VAL A 54 -10.82 9.20 -6.35
C VAL A 54 -11.01 8.94 -4.85
N GLY A 55 -10.31 7.93 -4.29
CA GLY A 55 -10.39 7.60 -2.87
C GLY A 55 -10.01 8.79 -1.98
N THR A 56 -8.97 9.55 -2.35
CA THR A 56 -8.57 10.76 -1.62
C THR A 56 -9.64 11.84 -1.67
N LEU A 57 -10.28 12.09 -2.82
CA LEU A 57 -11.36 13.08 -2.91
C LEU A 57 -12.56 12.68 -2.05
N VAL A 58 -12.94 11.40 -2.06
CA VAL A 58 -13.99 10.87 -1.19
C VAL A 58 -13.62 11.05 0.28
N TYR A 59 -12.38 10.71 0.68
CA TYR A 59 -11.89 10.94 2.04
C TYR A 59 -12.03 12.40 2.46
N GLN A 60 -11.68 13.35 1.60
CA GLN A 60 -11.76 14.77 1.89
C GLN A 60 -13.20 15.25 2.10
N LEU A 61 -14.16 14.70 1.37
CA LEU A 61 -15.58 15.01 1.56
C LEU A 61 -16.05 14.61 2.98
N PHE A 62 -15.71 13.39 3.43
CA PHE A 62 -16.08 12.92 4.77
C PHE A 62 -15.36 13.70 5.89
N THR A 63 -14.10 14.07 5.69
CA THR A 63 -13.32 14.87 6.65
C THR A 63 -13.63 16.36 6.58
N LYS A 64 -14.55 16.78 5.69
CA LYS A 64 -14.92 18.21 5.48
C LYS A 64 -13.69 19.06 5.14
N PHE A 65 -12.76 18.52 4.37
CA PHE A 65 -11.52 19.19 3.97
C PHE A 65 -10.70 19.72 5.18
N LYS A 66 -10.65 18.94 6.27
CA LYS A 66 -9.90 19.29 7.48
C LYS A 66 -8.72 18.37 7.78
N SER A 67 -8.53 17.30 7.02
CA SER A 67 -7.43 16.36 7.18
C SER A 67 -6.60 16.30 5.90
N PRO A 68 -5.36 16.82 5.91
CA PRO A 68 -4.49 16.85 4.73
C PRO A 68 -3.77 15.50 4.52
N VAL A 69 -4.55 14.43 4.45
CA VAL A 69 -4.10 13.07 4.20
C VAL A 69 -4.42 12.71 2.76
N PHE A 70 -3.50 12.00 2.10
CA PHE A 70 -3.69 11.36 0.81
C PHE A 70 -3.88 9.86 1.02
N LEU A 71 -4.87 9.27 0.34
CA LEU A 71 -5.10 7.83 0.34
C LEU A 71 -4.44 7.19 -0.89
N GLY A 72 -3.92 5.99 -0.71
CA GLY A 72 -3.39 5.20 -1.82
C GLY A 72 -3.38 3.70 -1.52
N SER A 73 -2.89 2.91 -2.45
CA SER A 73 -2.92 1.45 -2.40
C SER A 73 -2.20 0.90 -1.16
N SER A 74 -2.90 0.14 -0.33
CA SER A 74 -2.40 -0.32 0.97
C SER A 74 -1.50 -1.54 0.84
N PHE A 75 -0.29 -1.46 1.39
CA PHE A 75 0.63 -2.60 1.49
C PHE A 75 0.18 -3.65 2.51
N ALA A 76 -0.57 -3.25 3.54
CA ALA A 76 -1.06 -4.19 4.56
C ALA A 76 -2.01 -5.24 3.97
N PHE A 77 -2.72 -4.90 2.88
CA PHE A 77 -3.62 -5.83 2.20
C PHE A 77 -2.94 -6.75 1.19
N LEU A 78 -1.63 -6.66 0.93
CA LEU A 78 -0.97 -7.45 -0.12
C LEU A 78 -1.24 -8.95 -0.03
N SER A 79 -1.11 -9.54 1.17
CA SER A 79 -1.40 -10.97 1.35
C SER A 79 -2.88 -11.30 1.12
N SER A 80 -3.80 -10.44 1.56
CA SER A 80 -5.24 -10.62 1.34
C SER A 80 -5.63 -10.38 -0.12
N LEU A 81 -4.94 -9.45 -0.80
CA LEU A 81 -5.11 -9.23 -2.24
C LEU A 81 -4.67 -10.45 -3.05
N GLY A 82 -3.60 -11.16 -2.63
CA GLY A 82 -3.21 -12.43 -3.24
C GLY A 82 -4.36 -13.46 -3.22
N VAL A 83 -5.09 -13.56 -2.09
CA VAL A 83 -6.30 -14.38 -2.00
C VAL A 83 -7.41 -13.84 -2.92
N ALA A 84 -7.63 -12.53 -2.93
CA ALA A 84 -8.70 -11.90 -3.70
C ALA A 84 -8.50 -12.03 -5.22
N VAL A 85 -7.26 -11.91 -5.71
CA VAL A 85 -6.89 -12.06 -7.14
C VAL A 85 -7.24 -13.47 -7.64
N ALA A 86 -7.17 -14.50 -6.78
CA ALA A 86 -7.59 -15.84 -7.13
C ALA A 86 -9.10 -15.94 -7.50
N TYR A 87 -9.88 -14.91 -7.17
CA TYR A 87 -11.32 -14.80 -7.49
C TYR A 87 -11.64 -13.62 -8.40
N GLY A 88 -10.68 -13.20 -9.22
CA GLY A 88 -10.83 -12.13 -10.18
C GLY A 88 -11.08 -10.75 -9.58
N TYR A 89 -11.55 -9.83 -10.39
CA TYR A 89 -11.87 -8.48 -9.96
C TYR A 89 -13.05 -8.44 -8.97
N CYS A 90 -13.96 -9.39 -9.05
CA CYS A 90 -15.04 -9.54 -8.07
C CYS A 90 -14.50 -9.83 -6.67
N GLY A 91 -13.47 -10.68 -6.55
CA GLY A 91 -12.79 -10.96 -5.28
C GLY A 91 -12.11 -9.71 -4.72
N ILE A 92 -11.42 -8.94 -5.55
CA ILE A 92 -10.74 -7.69 -5.15
C ILE A 92 -11.75 -6.66 -4.62
N ILE A 93 -12.87 -6.47 -5.32
CA ILE A 93 -13.94 -5.53 -4.90
C ILE A 93 -14.59 -6.00 -3.60
N LEU A 94 -14.88 -7.29 -3.47
CA LEU A 94 -15.46 -7.87 -2.26
C LEU A 94 -14.52 -7.63 -1.06
N GLY A 95 -13.23 -7.92 -1.21
CA GLY A 95 -12.24 -7.71 -0.15
C GLY A 95 -12.17 -6.24 0.31
N SER A 96 -12.12 -5.31 -0.65
CA SER A 96 -12.15 -3.89 -0.35
C SER A 96 -13.45 -3.45 0.34
N ALA A 97 -14.58 -3.97 -0.12
CA ALA A 97 -15.87 -3.67 0.50
C ALA A 97 -15.91 -4.17 1.96
N VAL A 98 -15.41 -5.37 2.23
CA VAL A 98 -15.28 -5.91 3.59
C VAL A 98 -14.43 -5.00 4.46
N ALA A 99 -13.23 -4.63 4.00
CA ALA A 99 -12.33 -3.75 4.74
C ALA A 99 -12.97 -2.37 5.03
N GLY A 100 -13.57 -1.76 4.01
CA GLY A 100 -14.25 -0.48 4.16
C GLY A 100 -15.46 -0.54 5.09
N LEU A 101 -16.26 -1.62 5.04
CA LEU A 101 -17.40 -1.82 5.94
C LEU A 101 -16.97 -2.01 7.40
N VAL A 102 -15.82 -2.65 7.67
CA VAL A 102 -15.24 -2.73 9.02
C VAL A 102 -14.97 -1.32 9.54
N TYR A 103 -14.40 -0.43 8.73
CA TYR A 103 -14.14 0.96 9.13
C TYR A 103 -15.42 1.74 9.39
N VAL A 104 -16.43 1.55 8.54
CA VAL A 104 -17.76 2.15 8.74
C VAL A 104 -18.36 1.66 10.06
N ALA A 105 -18.29 0.36 10.35
CA ALA A 105 -18.78 -0.22 11.60
C ALA A 105 -18.04 0.36 12.82
N ILE A 106 -16.71 0.43 12.78
CA ILE A 106 -15.89 1.07 13.85
C ILE A 106 -16.28 2.54 14.01
N ALA A 107 -16.46 3.29 12.93
CA ALA A 107 -16.87 4.70 12.98
C ALA A 107 -18.26 4.88 13.58
N ILE A 108 -19.19 3.95 13.33
CA ILE A 108 -20.53 3.92 13.95
C ILE A 108 -20.40 3.64 15.45
N ILE A 109 -19.60 2.65 15.86
CA ILE A 109 -19.36 2.36 17.29
C ILE A 109 -18.75 3.59 17.97
N ILE A 110 -17.76 4.24 17.38
CA ILE A 110 -17.17 5.49 17.91
C ILE A 110 -18.22 6.61 18.05
N HIS A 111 -19.17 6.66 17.14
CA HIS A 111 -20.23 7.67 17.22
C HIS A 111 -21.09 7.54 18.48
N PHE A 112 -21.45 6.31 18.87
CA PHE A 112 -22.33 6.05 20.00
C PHE A 112 -21.57 5.88 21.32
N VAL A 113 -20.39 5.29 21.31
CA VAL A 113 -19.63 4.88 22.50
C VAL A 113 -18.43 5.81 22.79
N GLY A 114 -18.04 6.64 21.82
CA GLY A 114 -16.85 7.49 21.92
C GLY A 114 -15.55 6.74 21.58
N THR A 115 -14.39 7.38 21.82
CA THR A 115 -13.06 6.85 21.43
C THR A 115 -12.33 6.12 22.55
N ASN A 116 -12.78 6.18 23.80
CA ASN A 116 -12.06 5.64 24.96
C ASN A 116 -11.78 4.15 24.89
N TRP A 117 -12.63 3.38 24.22
CA TRP A 117 -12.43 1.94 24.02
C TRP A 117 -11.31 1.66 23.00
N VAL A 118 -11.11 2.56 22.03
CA VAL A 118 -10.04 2.47 21.03
C VAL A 118 -8.68 2.56 21.71
N ASP A 119 -8.49 3.52 22.61
CA ASP A 119 -7.24 3.69 23.36
C ASP A 119 -6.95 2.47 24.29
N LYS A 120 -8.00 1.77 24.74
CA LYS A 120 -7.86 0.54 25.53
C LYS A 120 -7.54 -0.68 24.67
N LEU A 121 -8.17 -0.81 23.49
CA LEU A 121 -7.99 -1.92 22.57
C LEU A 121 -6.66 -1.81 21.81
N MET A 122 -6.33 -0.59 21.38
CA MET A 122 -5.19 -0.23 20.54
C MET A 122 -4.28 0.79 21.25
N PRO A 123 -3.69 0.46 22.42
CA PRO A 123 -2.69 1.33 23.02
C PRO A 123 -1.40 1.35 22.17
N PRO A 124 -0.51 2.32 22.36
CA PRO A 124 0.75 2.43 21.59
C PRO A 124 1.60 1.15 21.60
N VAL A 125 1.54 0.34 22.68
CA VAL A 125 2.24 -0.93 22.80
C VAL A 125 1.74 -2.01 21.82
N ILE A 126 0.54 -1.85 21.27
CA ILE A 126 -0.02 -2.71 20.20
C ILE A 126 0.17 -2.04 18.84
N ILE A 127 -0.17 -0.77 18.69
CA ILE A 127 -0.11 -0.06 17.40
C ILE A 127 1.31 -0.05 16.86
N GLY A 128 2.30 0.31 17.68
CA GLY A 128 3.70 0.44 17.27
C GLY A 128 4.27 -0.83 16.62
N PRO A 129 4.30 -1.96 17.33
CA PRO A 129 4.82 -3.21 16.77
C PRO A 129 3.98 -3.74 15.61
N THR A 130 2.65 -3.54 15.61
CA THR A 130 1.79 -3.95 14.49
C THR A 130 2.13 -3.20 13.21
N VAL A 131 2.29 -1.87 13.27
CA VAL A 131 2.70 -1.06 12.11
C VAL A 131 4.13 -1.40 11.69
N ALA A 132 5.06 -1.60 12.64
CA ALA A 132 6.41 -2.03 12.32
C ALA A 132 6.41 -3.39 11.59
N LEU A 133 5.55 -4.30 12.01
CA LEU A 133 5.41 -5.63 11.42
C LEU A 133 4.92 -5.58 9.96
N ILE A 134 4.05 -4.64 9.57
CA ILE A 134 3.63 -4.47 8.16
C ILE A 134 4.87 -4.34 7.28
N GLY A 135 5.77 -3.40 7.60
CA GLY A 135 6.98 -3.20 6.81
C GLY A 135 7.95 -4.39 6.87
N LEU A 136 8.14 -4.98 8.05
CA LEU A 136 9.09 -6.09 8.24
C LEU A 136 8.64 -7.38 7.55
N SER A 137 7.34 -7.68 7.55
CA SER A 137 6.80 -8.89 6.91
C SER A 137 6.92 -8.87 5.38
N LEU A 138 6.98 -7.68 4.78
CA LEU A 138 7.12 -7.50 3.33
C LEU A 138 8.58 -7.47 2.87
N ALA A 139 9.56 -7.41 3.79
CA ALA A 139 10.97 -7.33 3.45
C ALA A 139 11.44 -8.51 2.58
N GLY A 140 10.96 -9.72 2.86
CA GLY A 140 11.28 -10.91 2.08
C GLY A 140 10.83 -10.83 0.62
N ALA A 141 9.66 -10.25 0.36
CA ALA A 141 9.16 -10.04 -1.00
C ALA A 141 10.05 -9.05 -1.77
N ALA A 142 10.41 -7.92 -1.15
CA ALA A 142 11.32 -6.95 -1.78
C ALA A 142 12.70 -7.56 -2.08
N MET A 143 13.23 -8.40 -1.19
CA MET A 143 14.49 -9.12 -1.43
C MET A 143 14.38 -10.12 -2.58
N GLY A 144 13.23 -10.81 -2.71
CA GLY A 144 12.96 -11.68 -3.85
C GLY A 144 12.92 -10.92 -5.17
N ASP A 145 12.21 -9.79 -5.19
CA ASP A 145 12.05 -8.96 -6.39
C ASP A 145 13.38 -8.34 -6.86
N ILE A 146 14.25 -7.93 -5.94
CA ILE A 146 15.54 -7.31 -6.27
C ILE A 146 16.45 -8.21 -7.08
N VAL A 147 16.37 -9.52 -6.88
CA VAL A 147 17.21 -10.51 -7.56
C VAL A 147 16.50 -11.20 -8.72
N LYS A 148 15.20 -10.96 -8.91
CA LYS A 148 14.36 -11.66 -9.87
C LYS A 148 14.79 -11.38 -11.30
N ALA A 149 14.99 -12.45 -12.07
CA ALA A 149 15.24 -12.37 -13.51
C ALA A 149 13.92 -12.05 -14.24
N ASN A 150 14.01 -11.24 -15.29
CA ASN A 150 12.83 -10.82 -16.07
C ASN A 150 12.48 -11.77 -17.22
N SER A 151 13.30 -12.80 -17.47
CA SER A 151 13.11 -13.77 -18.55
C SER A 151 13.32 -15.20 -18.06
N SER A 152 12.82 -16.16 -18.82
CA SER A 152 13.00 -17.62 -18.63
C SER A 152 14.47 -18.00 -18.74
N GLN A 153 15.28 -17.68 -17.76
CA GLN A 153 16.71 -17.86 -17.81
C GLN A 153 17.13 -19.21 -17.22
N MET A 154 18.12 -19.78 -17.88
CA MET A 154 18.64 -21.14 -17.69
C MET A 154 19.33 -21.35 -16.31
N TYR A 155 19.49 -20.33 -15.47
CA TYR A 155 20.21 -20.38 -14.20
C TYR A 155 19.35 -20.02 -12.97
N GLY A 156 18.07 -20.35 -12.99
CA GLY A 156 17.16 -20.07 -11.87
C GLY A 156 16.69 -18.61 -11.83
N SER A 157 16.05 -18.26 -10.73
CA SER A 157 15.40 -16.94 -10.56
C SER A 157 16.35 -15.80 -10.15
N TYR A 158 17.67 -16.05 -10.02
CA TYR A 158 18.64 -15.08 -9.50
C TYR A 158 19.45 -14.43 -10.62
N ASN A 159 19.39 -13.09 -10.70
CA ASN A 159 20.13 -12.31 -11.69
C ASN A 159 20.95 -11.19 -10.99
N LEU A 160 22.28 -11.21 -11.15
CA LEU A 160 23.19 -10.21 -10.57
C LEU A 160 23.01 -8.82 -11.16
N VAL A 161 22.60 -8.71 -12.44
CA VAL A 161 22.32 -7.42 -13.07
C VAL A 161 21.04 -6.82 -12.48
N SER A 162 20.01 -7.65 -12.25
CA SER A 162 18.82 -7.25 -11.52
C SER A 162 19.15 -6.73 -10.12
N LEU A 163 19.99 -7.47 -9.37
CA LEU A 163 20.48 -7.05 -8.06
C LEU A 163 21.18 -5.68 -8.14
N LEU A 164 22.05 -5.48 -9.12
CA LEU A 164 22.74 -4.19 -9.30
C LEU A 164 21.74 -3.05 -9.55
N CYS A 165 20.77 -3.25 -10.45
CA CYS A 165 19.74 -2.24 -10.75
C CYS A 165 18.93 -1.87 -9.51
N GLY A 166 18.50 -2.86 -8.73
CA GLY A 166 17.73 -2.65 -7.50
C GLY A 166 18.57 -1.96 -6.40
N LEU A 167 19.83 -2.35 -6.22
CA LEU A 167 20.73 -1.69 -5.27
C LEU A 167 21.02 -0.25 -5.65
N VAL A 168 21.20 0.05 -6.94
CA VAL A 168 21.33 1.44 -7.42
C VAL A 168 20.10 2.26 -7.08
N ALA A 169 18.89 1.73 -7.34
CA ALA A 169 17.65 2.40 -6.94
C ALA A 169 17.61 2.67 -5.43
N PHE A 170 17.89 1.64 -4.61
CA PHE A 170 17.92 1.75 -3.15
C PHE A 170 18.90 2.82 -2.66
N PHE A 171 20.19 2.77 -3.08
CA PHE A 171 21.19 3.71 -2.60
C PHE A 171 20.96 5.14 -3.08
N VAL A 172 20.43 5.34 -4.30
CA VAL A 172 20.05 6.68 -4.76
C VAL A 172 18.93 7.26 -3.91
N ILE A 173 17.91 6.45 -3.53
CA ILE A 173 16.87 6.89 -2.60
C ILE A 173 17.47 7.31 -1.26
N VAL A 174 18.35 6.49 -0.67
CA VAL A 174 18.99 6.77 0.63
C VAL A 174 19.81 8.05 0.55
N ILE A 175 20.64 8.22 -0.47
CA ILE A 175 21.48 9.41 -0.66
C ILE A 175 20.61 10.65 -0.85
N CYS A 176 19.58 10.58 -1.72
CA CYS A 176 18.69 11.70 -1.96
C CYS A 176 17.89 12.08 -0.71
N SER A 177 17.38 11.10 0.04
CA SER A 177 16.60 11.32 1.27
C SER A 177 17.42 12.00 2.38
N THR A 178 18.72 11.71 2.47
CA THR A 178 19.61 12.25 3.50
C THR A 178 20.31 13.55 3.09
N GLN A 179 20.20 13.95 1.81
CA GLN A 179 20.84 15.14 1.26
C GLN A 179 20.38 16.42 1.98
N LYS A 180 21.35 17.18 2.54
CA LYS A 180 21.07 18.44 3.26
C LYS A 180 21.23 19.68 2.38
N ARG A 181 22.09 19.62 1.36
CA ARG A 181 22.46 20.77 0.52
C ARG A 181 21.36 21.16 -0.46
N TYR A 182 20.72 20.18 -1.10
CA TYR A 182 19.70 20.41 -2.13
C TYR A 182 18.35 19.93 -1.65
N LYS A 183 17.31 20.80 -1.71
CA LYS A 183 15.97 20.45 -1.24
C LYS A 183 15.24 19.49 -2.19
N MET A 184 15.39 19.67 -3.51
CA MET A 184 14.65 18.89 -4.51
C MET A 184 14.92 17.38 -4.45
N PRO A 185 16.16 16.86 -4.42
CA PRO A 185 16.39 15.42 -4.31
C PRO A 185 15.73 14.80 -3.07
N ARG A 186 15.70 15.55 -1.95
CA ARG A 186 15.07 15.08 -0.71
C ARG A 186 13.54 15.02 -0.80
N LEU A 187 12.92 15.79 -1.69
CA LEU A 187 11.46 15.80 -1.88
C LEU A 187 10.95 14.67 -2.76
N ILE A 188 11.80 14.20 -3.71
CA ILE A 188 11.40 13.18 -4.69
C ILE A 188 12.40 12.02 -4.76
N PRO A 189 12.88 11.49 -3.61
CA PRO A 189 13.94 10.49 -3.60
C PRO A 189 13.55 9.21 -4.33
N PHE A 190 12.32 8.77 -4.19
CA PHE A 190 11.81 7.53 -4.79
C PHE A 190 11.83 7.59 -6.32
N ILE A 191 11.38 8.70 -6.91
CA ILE A 191 11.41 8.88 -8.37
C ILE A 191 12.84 8.91 -8.89
N LEU A 192 13.74 9.60 -8.19
CA LEU A 192 15.16 9.62 -8.57
C LEU A 192 15.80 8.24 -8.47
N GLY A 193 15.42 7.44 -7.47
CA GLY A 193 15.85 6.05 -7.34
C GLY A 193 15.32 5.18 -8.46
N ILE A 194 14.03 5.27 -8.78
CA ILE A 194 13.43 4.56 -9.93
C ILE A 194 14.16 4.93 -11.22
N MET A 195 14.35 6.21 -11.49
CA MET A 195 15.03 6.68 -12.70
C MET A 195 16.47 6.17 -12.79
N ALA A 196 17.21 6.19 -11.69
CA ALA A 196 18.59 5.69 -11.66
C ALA A 196 18.66 4.18 -11.89
N GLY A 197 17.85 3.40 -11.19
CA GLY A 197 17.77 1.94 -11.38
C GLY A 197 17.29 1.57 -12.78
N TYR A 198 16.30 2.27 -13.30
CA TYR A 198 15.79 2.09 -14.66
C TYR A 198 16.85 2.43 -15.73
N LEU A 199 17.62 3.50 -15.53
CA LEU A 199 18.69 3.89 -16.44
C LEU A 199 19.77 2.79 -16.53
N VAL A 200 20.18 2.24 -15.39
CA VAL A 200 21.15 1.12 -15.35
C VAL A 200 20.57 -0.11 -16.06
N ALA A 201 19.30 -0.46 -15.77
CA ALA A 201 18.60 -1.55 -16.42
C ALA A 201 18.51 -1.34 -17.95
N ALA A 202 18.25 -0.11 -18.42
CA ALA A 202 18.20 0.24 -19.82
C ALA A 202 19.56 0.06 -20.52
N ILE A 203 20.66 0.51 -19.87
CA ILE A 203 22.02 0.32 -20.39
C ILE A 203 22.30 -1.15 -20.59
N PHE A 204 22.08 -2.00 -19.58
CA PHE A 204 22.32 -3.43 -19.69
C PHE A 204 21.41 -4.10 -20.73
N THR A 205 20.14 -3.68 -20.82
CA THR A 205 19.20 -4.21 -21.82
C THR A 205 19.66 -3.89 -23.24
N VAL A 206 20.13 -2.66 -23.51
CA VAL A 206 20.68 -2.29 -24.83
C VAL A 206 21.95 -3.12 -25.16
N ILE A 207 22.84 -3.31 -24.19
CA ILE A 207 24.00 -4.20 -24.37
C ILE A 207 23.52 -5.64 -24.65
N GLY A 208 22.55 -6.16 -23.91
CA GLY A 208 21.97 -7.48 -24.13
C GLY A 208 21.37 -7.65 -25.51
N MET A 209 20.66 -6.65 -26.02
CA MET A 209 20.09 -6.64 -27.37
C MET A 209 21.19 -6.70 -28.44
N THR A 210 22.28 -5.94 -28.26
CA THR A 210 23.40 -5.89 -29.22
C THR A 210 24.25 -7.18 -29.19
N THR A 211 24.47 -7.75 -28.00
CA THR A 211 25.26 -8.96 -27.80
C THR A 211 24.43 -10.24 -27.91
N LYS A 212 23.11 -10.15 -28.06
CA LYS A 212 22.14 -11.25 -28.02
C LYS A 212 22.25 -12.09 -26.74
N THR A 213 22.45 -11.41 -25.62
CA THR A 213 22.62 -12.02 -24.29
C THR A 213 21.39 -11.77 -23.44
N ASP A 214 20.51 -12.75 -23.33
CA ASP A 214 19.23 -12.63 -22.59
C ASP A 214 19.42 -12.27 -21.12
N TYR A 215 20.54 -12.72 -20.51
CA TYR A 215 20.86 -12.42 -19.12
C TYR A 215 20.94 -10.91 -18.81
N LEU A 216 21.25 -10.09 -19.81
CA LEU A 216 21.37 -8.63 -19.67
C LEU A 216 20.07 -7.89 -20.02
N MET A 217 19.08 -8.60 -20.58
CA MET A 217 17.79 -7.99 -20.97
C MET A 217 16.86 -7.87 -19.78
N ILE A 218 16.97 -6.77 -19.02
CA ILE A 218 16.21 -6.53 -17.78
C ILE A 218 14.86 -5.85 -18.04
N ILE A 219 14.78 -4.94 -19.04
CA ILE A 219 13.56 -4.19 -19.35
C ILE A 219 12.81 -4.88 -20.49
N ASN A 220 11.51 -5.06 -20.31
CA ASN A 220 10.59 -5.39 -21.39
C ASN A 220 9.96 -4.08 -21.92
N PHE A 221 10.29 -3.71 -23.15
CA PHE A 221 9.74 -2.51 -23.81
C PHE A 221 8.39 -2.75 -24.48
N GLN A 222 7.86 -3.99 -24.43
CA GLN A 222 6.60 -4.31 -25.09
C GLN A 222 5.44 -3.37 -24.70
N PRO A 223 5.25 -2.98 -23.42
CA PRO A 223 4.19 -2.03 -23.06
C PRO A 223 4.26 -0.69 -23.78
N ILE A 224 5.47 -0.20 -24.10
CA ILE A 224 5.65 1.04 -24.87
C ILE A 224 5.26 0.78 -26.33
N ILE A 225 5.71 -0.32 -26.91
CA ILE A 225 5.38 -0.69 -28.30
C ILE A 225 3.87 -0.84 -28.44
N ASP A 226 3.24 -1.60 -27.55
CA ASP A 226 1.79 -1.84 -27.53
C ASP A 226 0.99 -0.56 -27.27
N ASN A 227 1.58 0.44 -26.61
CA ASN A 227 0.92 1.73 -26.45
C ASN A 227 0.82 2.51 -27.74
N PHE A 228 1.86 2.50 -28.58
CA PHE A 228 1.92 3.30 -29.79
C PHE A 228 1.45 2.58 -31.04
N PHE A 229 1.62 1.24 -31.10
CA PHE A 229 1.36 0.45 -32.31
C PHE A 229 0.33 -0.64 -32.05
N MET A 230 -0.45 -0.98 -33.07
CA MET A 230 -1.31 -2.16 -33.10
C MET A 230 -0.49 -3.40 -33.42
N SER A 231 -1.08 -4.60 -33.28
CA SER A 231 -0.42 -5.88 -33.59
C SER A 231 0.02 -6.01 -35.05
N ASP A 232 -0.58 -5.26 -35.97
CA ASP A 232 -0.21 -5.18 -37.39
C ASP A 232 0.87 -4.13 -37.67
N GLY A 233 1.41 -3.45 -36.65
CA GLY A 233 2.43 -2.40 -36.76
C GLY A 233 1.88 -1.02 -37.11
N THR A 234 0.56 -0.82 -37.22
CA THR A 234 -0.04 0.50 -37.48
C THR A 234 -0.04 1.36 -36.23
N PHE A 235 0.20 2.66 -36.39
CA PHE A 235 0.18 3.63 -35.28
C PHE A 235 -1.24 3.87 -34.80
N LYS A 236 -1.45 3.83 -33.48
CA LYS A 236 -2.77 3.96 -32.84
C LYS A 236 -3.38 5.36 -32.85
N GLY A 237 -2.70 6.35 -33.42
CA GLY A 237 -3.20 7.74 -33.50
C GLY A 237 -3.37 8.38 -32.11
N ILE A 238 -4.51 9.03 -31.87
CA ILE A 238 -4.78 9.77 -30.63
C ILE A 238 -4.85 8.84 -29.42
N SER A 239 -5.31 7.60 -29.58
CA SER A 239 -5.40 6.62 -28.49
C SER A 239 -4.02 6.20 -27.93
N ALA A 240 -2.93 6.45 -28.67
CA ALA A 240 -1.57 6.30 -28.18
C ALA A 240 -1.20 7.32 -27.08
N PHE A 241 -1.91 8.43 -27.00
CA PHE A 241 -1.63 9.51 -26.04
C PHE A 241 -2.62 9.55 -24.90
N PHE A 242 -3.87 9.13 -25.14
CA PHE A 242 -4.93 9.13 -24.16
C PHE A 242 -5.66 7.79 -24.19
N SER A 243 -5.70 7.12 -23.04
CA SER A 243 -6.47 5.88 -22.84
C SER A 243 -7.34 5.99 -21.61
N PHE A 244 -8.48 5.32 -21.65
CA PHE A 244 -9.36 5.22 -20.49
C PHE A 244 -8.85 4.11 -19.57
N PRO A 245 -8.52 4.39 -18.29
CA PRO A 245 -8.10 3.36 -17.36
C PRO A 245 -9.19 2.28 -17.19
N GLN A 246 -8.80 1.02 -17.33
CA GLN A 246 -9.71 -0.10 -17.13
C GLN A 246 -9.71 -0.49 -15.66
N PHE A 247 -10.56 0.14 -14.87
CA PHE A 247 -10.64 -0.06 -13.44
C PHE A 247 -11.44 -1.31 -13.02
N ALA A 248 -11.21 -1.78 -11.79
CA ALA A 248 -11.76 -3.04 -11.28
C ALA A 248 -13.29 -3.14 -11.39
N GLY A 249 -14.03 -2.04 -11.18
CA GLY A 249 -15.48 -2.04 -11.28
C GLY A 249 -16.00 -2.43 -12.67
N LEU A 250 -15.37 -1.90 -13.74
CA LEU A 250 -15.72 -2.27 -15.13
C LEU A 250 -15.30 -3.71 -15.45
N LYS A 251 -14.10 -4.12 -15.01
CA LYS A 251 -13.59 -5.46 -15.22
C LYS A 251 -14.46 -6.51 -14.53
N ALA A 252 -14.84 -6.27 -13.29
CA ALA A 252 -15.74 -7.17 -12.55
C ALA A 252 -17.10 -7.34 -13.22
N ILE A 253 -17.70 -6.24 -13.74
CA ILE A 253 -18.94 -6.33 -14.51
C ILE A 253 -18.71 -7.19 -15.77
N GLY A 254 -17.59 -7.02 -16.46
CA GLY A 254 -17.22 -7.84 -17.62
C GLY A 254 -17.11 -9.32 -17.26
N GLU A 255 -16.41 -9.67 -16.19
CA GLU A 255 -16.28 -11.06 -15.71
C GLU A 255 -17.62 -11.70 -15.34
N VAL A 256 -18.50 -10.94 -14.66
CA VAL A 256 -19.85 -11.43 -14.33
C VAL A 256 -20.72 -11.64 -15.57
N MET A 257 -20.63 -10.77 -16.57
CA MET A 257 -21.45 -10.84 -17.78
C MET A 257 -20.95 -11.93 -18.74
N SER A 258 -19.64 -12.11 -18.87
CA SER A 258 -19.05 -13.13 -19.75
C SER A 258 -19.02 -14.52 -19.12
N GLY A 259 -19.02 -14.61 -17.80
CA GLY A 259 -18.76 -15.86 -17.07
C GLY A 259 -17.30 -16.31 -17.18
N GLU A 260 -16.36 -15.43 -17.60
CA GLU A 260 -14.96 -15.72 -17.78
C GLU A 260 -14.09 -14.68 -17.05
N LEU A 261 -12.94 -15.13 -16.53
CA LEU A 261 -11.98 -14.22 -15.88
C LEU A 261 -11.21 -13.42 -16.94
N SER A 262 -10.83 -12.20 -16.55
CA SER A 262 -9.98 -11.35 -17.38
C SER A 262 -8.62 -12.01 -17.61
N PRO A 263 -8.02 -11.93 -18.83
CA PRO A 263 -6.75 -12.60 -19.16
C PRO A 263 -5.60 -12.21 -18.24
N GLU A 264 -5.55 -10.95 -17.78
CA GLU A 264 -4.53 -10.48 -16.85
C GLU A 264 -4.63 -11.13 -15.47
N ILE A 265 -5.83 -11.52 -15.03
CA ILE A 265 -6.03 -12.27 -13.78
C ILE A 265 -5.45 -13.67 -13.93
N LEU A 266 -5.70 -14.35 -15.05
CA LEU A 266 -5.14 -15.69 -15.33
C LEU A 266 -3.62 -15.65 -15.48
N LEU A 267 -3.06 -14.55 -15.98
CA LEU A 267 -1.60 -14.35 -16.02
C LEU A 267 -1.02 -14.11 -14.61
N ALA A 268 -1.75 -13.43 -13.73
CA ALA A 268 -1.31 -13.21 -12.37
C ALA A 268 -1.45 -14.46 -11.49
N ASN A 269 -2.50 -15.26 -11.74
CA ASN A 269 -2.76 -16.50 -11.04
C ASN A 269 -3.46 -17.50 -12.00
N GLU A 270 -2.72 -18.51 -12.48
CA GLU A 270 -3.24 -19.52 -13.40
C GLU A 270 -4.37 -20.38 -12.83
N ASN A 271 -4.44 -20.48 -11.49
CA ASN A 271 -5.49 -21.21 -10.77
C ASN A 271 -6.67 -20.34 -10.36
N ALA A 272 -6.75 -19.10 -10.87
CA ALA A 272 -7.85 -18.20 -10.56
C ALA A 272 -9.18 -18.79 -11.06
N GLN A 273 -10.25 -18.55 -10.31
CA GLN A 273 -11.59 -19.03 -10.59
C GLN A 273 -12.64 -17.94 -10.36
N ILE A 274 -13.80 -18.08 -10.98
CA ILE A 274 -14.91 -17.17 -10.74
C ILE A 274 -15.33 -17.25 -9.28
N LEU A 275 -15.65 -16.08 -8.70
CA LEU A 275 -16.04 -15.96 -7.31
C LEU A 275 -17.28 -16.83 -7.01
N ASN A 276 -17.11 -17.77 -6.11
CA ASN A 276 -18.14 -18.70 -5.64
C ASN A 276 -18.38 -18.55 -4.13
N ALA A 277 -19.29 -19.29 -3.55
CA ALA A 277 -19.63 -19.19 -2.13
C ALA A 277 -18.44 -19.47 -1.21
N GLY A 278 -17.57 -20.43 -1.54
CA GLY A 278 -16.32 -20.68 -0.82
C GLY A 278 -15.36 -19.51 -0.92
N GLY A 279 -15.17 -18.97 -2.12
CA GLY A 279 -14.33 -17.81 -2.36
C GLY A 279 -14.79 -16.55 -1.63
N ILE A 280 -16.12 -16.36 -1.51
CA ILE A 280 -16.66 -15.26 -0.69
C ILE A 280 -16.20 -15.41 0.77
N ALA A 281 -16.28 -16.60 1.34
CA ALA A 281 -15.84 -16.85 2.71
C ALA A 281 -14.32 -16.64 2.87
N GLU A 282 -13.51 -17.13 1.91
CA GLU A 282 -12.06 -16.95 1.93
C GLU A 282 -11.68 -15.47 1.89
N VAL A 283 -12.23 -14.71 0.95
CA VAL A 283 -11.95 -13.28 0.81
C VAL A 283 -12.39 -12.50 2.06
N VAL A 284 -13.59 -12.77 2.59
CA VAL A 284 -14.09 -12.11 3.81
C VAL A 284 -13.15 -12.37 4.99
N ILE A 285 -12.75 -13.63 5.20
CA ILE A 285 -11.88 -14.00 6.34
C ILE A 285 -10.45 -13.48 6.14
N ALA A 286 -9.97 -13.39 4.90
CA ALA A 286 -8.67 -12.79 4.61
C ALA A 286 -8.63 -11.28 4.90
N PHE A 287 -9.70 -10.54 4.59
CA PHE A 287 -9.71 -9.07 4.69
C PHE A 287 -10.17 -8.55 6.05
N LEU A 288 -11.12 -9.21 6.71
CA LEU A 288 -11.72 -8.72 7.95
C LEU A 288 -10.69 -8.51 9.08
N PRO A 289 -9.78 -9.46 9.39
CA PRO A 289 -8.77 -9.22 10.42
C PRO A 289 -7.72 -8.19 10.00
N VAL A 290 -7.36 -8.13 8.71
CA VAL A 290 -6.37 -7.16 8.20
C VAL A 290 -6.93 -5.75 8.25
N ALA A 291 -8.24 -5.55 8.11
CA ALA A 291 -8.86 -4.25 8.32
C ALA A 291 -8.60 -3.68 9.72
N LEU A 292 -8.47 -4.54 10.77
CA LEU A 292 -8.07 -4.09 12.10
C LEU A 292 -6.58 -3.70 12.17
N VAL A 293 -5.72 -4.35 11.38
CA VAL A 293 -4.31 -3.96 11.24
C VAL A 293 -4.19 -2.59 10.61
N VAL A 294 -4.92 -2.37 9.51
CA VAL A 294 -4.94 -1.07 8.80
C VAL A 294 -5.60 0.01 9.65
N PHE A 295 -6.54 -0.34 10.54
CA PHE A 295 -7.05 0.59 11.55
C PHE A 295 -5.96 1.08 12.50
N ALA A 296 -5.02 0.21 12.93
CA ALA A 296 -3.87 0.63 13.72
C ALA A 296 -2.94 1.57 12.95
N GLU A 297 -2.71 1.30 11.65
CA GLU A 297 -1.95 2.16 10.73
C GLU A 297 -2.62 3.54 10.58
N HIS A 298 -3.93 3.57 10.36
CA HIS A 298 -4.72 4.80 10.27
C HIS A 298 -4.55 5.70 11.51
N ILE A 299 -4.61 5.10 12.72
CA ILE A 299 -4.39 5.86 13.96
C ILE A 299 -2.95 6.39 14.04
N ALA A 300 -1.96 5.56 13.67
CA ALA A 300 -0.56 5.94 13.70
C ALA A 300 -0.27 7.12 12.76
N ASP A 301 -0.76 7.06 11.53
CA ASP A 301 -0.58 8.11 10.53
C ASP A 301 -1.23 9.43 10.95
N HIS A 302 -2.44 9.37 11.48
CA HIS A 302 -3.13 10.57 11.98
C HIS A 302 -2.42 11.18 13.20
N LYS A 303 -1.89 10.36 14.12
CA LYS A 303 -1.08 10.84 15.25
C LYS A 303 0.24 11.46 14.77
N ASN A 304 0.93 10.78 13.83
CA ASN A 304 2.18 11.29 13.26
C ASN A 304 1.97 12.61 12.52
N LEU A 305 0.93 12.69 11.68
CA LEU A 305 0.59 13.91 10.97
C LEU A 305 0.18 15.04 11.94
N SER A 306 -0.62 14.73 12.95
CA SER A 306 -1.01 15.68 13.99
C SER A 306 0.19 16.30 14.68
N TYR A 307 1.22 15.49 14.97
CA TYR A 307 2.47 15.99 15.53
C TYR A 307 3.21 16.94 14.57
N VAL A 308 3.24 16.59 13.28
CA VAL A 308 3.90 17.39 12.24
C VAL A 308 3.24 18.74 12.03
N ILE A 309 1.89 18.77 12.00
CA ILE A 309 1.12 19.99 11.68
C ILE A 309 0.73 20.79 12.92
N GLY A 310 0.86 20.22 14.11
CA GLY A 310 0.46 20.88 15.37
C GLY A 310 -1.06 20.96 15.59
N HIS A 311 -1.85 20.18 14.84
CA HIS A 311 -3.30 20.04 14.97
C HIS A 311 -3.68 18.60 15.26
N ASP A 312 -4.52 18.35 16.26
CA ASP A 312 -4.95 17.01 16.63
C ASP A 312 -6.08 16.50 15.72
N LEU A 313 -5.71 15.75 14.69
CA LEU A 313 -6.65 15.19 13.70
C LEU A 313 -7.57 14.12 14.29
N ILE A 314 -7.18 13.51 15.43
CA ILE A 314 -8.04 12.55 16.14
C ILE A 314 -9.22 13.26 16.80
N LYS A 315 -9.02 14.53 17.21
CA LYS A 315 -10.09 15.37 17.76
C LYS A 315 -10.85 16.13 16.68
N GLU A 316 -10.15 16.73 15.72
CA GLU A 316 -10.74 17.48 14.61
C GLU A 316 -10.02 17.18 13.29
N PRO A 317 -10.70 16.62 12.28
CA PRO A 317 -12.15 16.40 12.11
C PRO A 317 -12.74 15.27 12.96
N GLY A 318 -11.90 14.53 13.68
CA GLY A 318 -12.29 13.46 14.58
C GLY A 318 -12.21 12.07 13.95
N LEU A 319 -11.77 11.07 14.74
CA LEU A 319 -11.52 9.70 14.30
C LEU A 319 -12.72 9.07 13.56
N LYS A 320 -13.95 9.37 13.98
CA LYS A 320 -15.16 8.92 13.28
C LYS A 320 -15.17 9.32 11.81
N ARG A 321 -14.85 10.59 11.50
CA ARG A 321 -14.91 11.12 10.14
C ARG A 321 -13.75 10.63 9.29
N THR A 322 -12.57 10.55 9.89
CA THR A 322 -11.39 10.05 9.17
C THR A 322 -11.55 8.57 8.81
N LEU A 323 -12.13 7.75 9.70
CA LEU A 323 -12.43 6.34 9.42
C LEU A 323 -13.54 6.17 8.37
N LEU A 324 -14.63 6.96 8.47
CA LEU A 324 -15.66 6.92 7.42
C LEU A 324 -15.08 7.31 6.05
N GLY A 325 -14.26 8.35 6.04
CA GLY A 325 -13.59 8.79 4.81
C GLY A 325 -12.62 7.76 4.25
N ASP A 326 -11.85 7.10 5.11
CA ASP A 326 -10.91 6.06 4.70
C ASP A 326 -11.66 4.80 4.21
N GLY A 327 -12.65 4.31 4.94
CA GLY A 327 -13.42 3.14 4.55
C GLY A 327 -14.19 3.32 3.24
N VAL A 328 -14.97 4.42 3.12
CA VAL A 328 -15.70 4.71 1.88
C VAL A 328 -14.76 5.10 0.74
N GLY A 329 -13.67 5.82 1.06
CA GLY A 329 -12.61 6.17 0.11
C GLY A 329 -11.87 4.93 -0.40
N SER A 330 -11.65 3.93 0.44
CA SER A 330 -11.06 2.65 0.06
C SER A 330 -11.96 1.88 -0.93
N ILE A 331 -13.26 1.78 -0.63
CA ILE A 331 -14.23 1.13 -1.54
C ILE A 331 -14.28 1.86 -2.88
N ALA A 332 -14.45 3.20 -2.86
CA ALA A 332 -14.47 4.00 -4.07
C ALA A 332 -13.14 3.92 -4.84
N GLY A 333 -12.02 3.99 -4.12
CA GLY A 333 -10.68 3.84 -4.68
C GLY A 333 -10.45 2.49 -5.36
N THR A 334 -11.04 1.40 -4.86
CA THR A 334 -10.98 0.10 -5.53
C THR A 334 -11.93 0.01 -6.72
N LEU A 335 -13.15 0.53 -6.60
CA LEU A 335 -14.12 0.50 -7.70
C LEU A 335 -13.61 1.25 -8.94
N PHE A 336 -12.97 2.40 -8.76
CA PHE A 336 -12.34 3.20 -9.81
C PHE A 336 -10.85 2.91 -10.01
N GLY A 337 -10.28 2.02 -9.22
CA GLY A 337 -8.90 1.59 -9.24
C GLY A 337 -8.76 0.09 -9.31
N ILE A 338 -7.94 -0.46 -8.42
CA ILE A 338 -7.65 -1.89 -8.34
C ILE A 338 -7.41 -2.37 -6.91
N CYS A 339 -6.99 -1.50 -5.99
CA CYS A 339 -6.55 -1.89 -4.66
C CYS A 339 -7.32 -1.13 -3.58
N PRO A 340 -7.57 -1.74 -2.40
CA PRO A 340 -8.05 -1.02 -1.24
C PRO A 340 -7.07 0.10 -0.88
N ASN A 341 -7.59 1.29 -0.67
CA ASN A 341 -6.79 2.44 -0.28
C ASN A 341 -6.71 2.55 1.25
N THR A 342 -5.65 3.18 1.73
CA THR A 342 -5.50 3.62 3.12
C THR A 342 -4.69 4.90 3.19
N THR A 343 -4.53 5.47 4.37
CA THR A 343 -3.65 6.62 4.60
C THR A 343 -2.21 6.31 4.21
N TYR A 344 -1.54 7.25 3.54
CA TYR A 344 -0.17 7.08 3.08
C TYR A 344 0.85 7.75 4.01
N GLY A 345 1.71 6.96 4.62
CA GLY A 345 2.85 7.42 5.41
C GLY A 345 3.82 8.27 4.58
N GLU A 346 3.98 7.99 3.29
CA GLU A 346 4.78 8.77 2.33
C GLU A 346 4.21 10.18 2.16
N SER A 347 2.89 10.31 2.09
CA SER A 347 2.19 11.60 2.06
C SER A 347 2.45 12.40 3.34
N VAL A 348 2.35 11.74 4.51
CA VAL A 348 2.70 12.34 5.81
C VAL A 348 4.17 12.79 5.82
N GLY A 349 5.07 11.96 5.30
CA GLY A 349 6.50 12.28 5.13
C GLY A 349 6.73 13.50 4.23
N CYS A 350 6.02 13.59 3.11
CA CYS A 350 6.08 14.73 2.20
C CYS A 350 5.60 16.02 2.90
N VAL A 351 4.49 15.99 3.64
CA VAL A 351 4.03 17.12 4.46
C VAL A 351 5.08 17.54 5.50
N ALA A 352 5.72 16.58 6.16
CA ALA A 352 6.76 16.84 7.14
C ALA A 352 8.00 17.53 6.55
N ILE A 353 8.40 17.14 5.33
CA ILE A 353 9.57 17.70 4.63
C ILE A 353 9.26 19.07 4.03
N THR A 354 8.12 19.19 3.33
CA THR A 354 7.70 20.43 2.65
C THR A 354 7.19 21.48 3.60
N ARG A 355 6.73 21.07 4.79
CA ARG A 355 5.98 21.91 5.74
C ARG A 355 4.69 22.48 5.15
N ASN A 356 4.13 21.78 4.17
CA ASN A 356 2.88 22.15 3.49
C ASN A 356 1.76 21.19 3.89
N ALA A 357 0.85 21.68 4.72
CA ALA A 357 -0.34 20.97 5.16
C ALA A 357 -1.62 21.45 4.43
N SER A 358 -1.49 22.27 3.37
CA SER A 358 -2.64 22.83 2.65
C SER A 358 -3.51 21.72 2.05
N ILE A 359 -4.79 21.72 2.43
CA ILE A 359 -5.79 20.81 1.88
C ILE A 359 -5.98 21.00 0.38
N VAL A 360 -5.83 22.25 -0.11
CA VAL A 360 -5.94 22.55 -1.54
C VAL A 360 -4.83 21.85 -2.32
N THR A 361 -3.63 21.72 -1.74
CA THR A 361 -2.53 20.97 -2.36
C THR A 361 -2.89 19.49 -2.47
N ILE A 362 -3.41 18.87 -1.42
CA ILE A 362 -3.81 17.45 -1.45
C ILE A 362 -4.94 17.21 -2.45
N THR A 363 -5.94 18.12 -2.50
CA THR A 363 -7.02 18.04 -3.50
C THR A 363 -6.47 18.15 -4.93
N THR A 364 -5.56 19.09 -5.16
CA THR A 364 -4.91 19.26 -6.48
C THR A 364 -4.08 18.02 -6.84
N THR A 365 -3.37 17.44 -5.88
CA THR A 365 -2.65 16.17 -6.05
C THR A 365 -3.58 15.05 -6.51
N ALA A 366 -4.73 14.90 -5.84
CA ALA A 366 -5.72 13.88 -6.20
C ALA A 366 -6.27 14.07 -7.62
N ILE A 367 -6.57 15.31 -8.00
CA ILE A 367 -7.00 15.65 -9.37
C ILE A 367 -5.87 15.37 -10.38
N MET A 368 -4.61 15.71 -10.04
CA MET A 368 -3.46 15.42 -10.91
C MET A 368 -3.27 13.91 -11.09
N CYS A 369 -3.44 13.10 -10.07
CA CYS A 369 -3.41 11.63 -10.20
C CYS A 369 -4.51 11.13 -11.15
N ILE A 370 -5.74 11.64 -11.00
CA ILE A 370 -6.84 11.30 -11.93
C ILE A 370 -6.47 11.66 -13.35
N VAL A 371 -6.02 12.89 -13.61
CA VAL A 371 -5.63 13.33 -14.96
C VAL A 371 -4.47 12.51 -15.50
N LEU A 372 -3.45 12.25 -14.68
CA LEU A 372 -2.28 11.48 -15.08
C LEU A 372 -2.62 10.06 -15.53
N SER A 373 -3.62 9.43 -14.90
CA SER A 373 -4.04 8.07 -15.23
C SER A 373 -4.57 7.90 -16.67
N PHE A 374 -4.98 8.98 -17.33
CA PHE A 374 -5.42 8.98 -18.73
C PHE A 374 -4.29 9.22 -19.72
N ILE A 375 -3.07 9.58 -19.26
CA ILE A 375 -1.93 9.88 -20.14
C ILE A 375 -1.18 8.60 -20.46
N SER A 376 -1.56 7.92 -21.55
CA SER A 376 -1.05 6.61 -21.94
C SER A 376 0.47 6.49 -22.03
N PRO A 377 1.24 7.44 -22.62
CA PRO A 377 2.68 7.28 -22.73
C PRO A 377 3.39 7.21 -21.38
N VAL A 378 2.91 7.99 -20.40
CA VAL A 378 3.45 7.94 -19.03
C VAL A 378 3.15 6.59 -18.40
N MET A 379 1.91 6.12 -18.54
CA MET A 379 1.50 4.82 -18.01
C MET A 379 2.28 3.66 -18.64
N ALA A 380 2.49 3.70 -19.96
CA ALA A 380 3.29 2.69 -20.67
C ALA A 380 4.74 2.63 -20.13
N VAL A 381 5.38 3.78 -19.90
CA VAL A 381 6.71 3.84 -19.30
C VAL A 381 6.71 3.26 -17.88
N LEU A 382 5.72 3.59 -17.04
CA LEU A 382 5.61 3.06 -15.69
C LEU A 382 5.46 1.52 -15.67
N GLN A 383 4.77 0.95 -16.65
CA GLN A 383 4.60 -0.49 -16.80
C GLN A 383 5.88 -1.23 -17.22
N THR A 384 6.86 -0.52 -17.79
CA THR A 384 8.16 -1.12 -18.15
C THR A 384 9.16 -1.15 -16.99
N ILE A 385 8.83 -0.58 -15.82
CA ILE A 385 9.73 -0.57 -14.67
C ILE A 385 9.96 -2.01 -14.20
N PRO A 386 11.22 -2.51 -14.22
CA PRO A 386 11.50 -3.90 -13.85
C PRO A 386 11.22 -4.17 -12.37
N SER A 387 10.79 -5.39 -12.05
CA SER A 387 10.55 -5.83 -10.66
C SER A 387 11.76 -5.59 -9.74
N CYS A 388 12.98 -5.77 -10.24
CA CYS A 388 14.19 -5.56 -9.46
C CYS A 388 14.39 -4.08 -9.04
N VAL A 389 14.05 -3.13 -9.91
CA VAL A 389 14.08 -1.70 -9.58
C VAL A 389 13.01 -1.39 -8.53
N MET A 390 11.79 -1.93 -8.71
CA MET A 390 10.72 -1.80 -7.73
C MET A 390 11.07 -2.46 -6.40
N GLY A 391 11.74 -3.62 -6.40
CA GLY A 391 12.25 -4.28 -5.18
C GLY A 391 13.19 -3.36 -4.39
N GLY A 392 14.14 -2.68 -5.07
CA GLY A 392 15.02 -1.69 -4.45
C GLY A 392 14.25 -0.50 -3.83
N VAL A 393 13.19 -0.04 -4.49
CA VAL A 393 12.29 1.00 -3.97
C VAL A 393 11.51 0.49 -2.76
N CYS A 394 10.94 -0.71 -2.86
CA CYS A 394 10.15 -1.33 -1.80
C CYS A 394 10.94 -1.59 -0.53
N LEU A 395 12.24 -1.88 -0.61
CA LEU A 395 13.12 -1.95 0.56
C LEU A 395 13.07 -0.67 1.41
N THR A 396 13.12 0.49 0.76
CA THR A 396 13.04 1.77 1.47
C THR A 396 11.63 2.08 1.96
N LEU A 397 10.60 1.79 1.17
CA LEU A 397 9.20 2.00 1.56
C LEU A 397 8.85 1.15 2.78
N TYR A 398 9.13 -0.15 2.74
CA TYR A 398 8.87 -1.07 3.86
C TYR A 398 9.69 -0.70 5.10
N GLY A 399 10.95 -0.27 4.88
CA GLY A 399 11.79 0.26 5.95
C GLY A 399 11.17 1.50 6.61
N PHE A 400 10.58 2.43 5.84
CA PHE A 400 9.91 3.60 6.40
C PHE A 400 8.64 3.24 7.18
N ILE A 401 7.83 2.28 6.70
CA ILE A 401 6.68 1.77 7.43
C ILE A 401 7.13 1.15 8.76
N ALA A 402 8.13 0.27 8.72
CA ALA A 402 8.68 -0.36 9.92
C ALA A 402 9.18 0.68 10.94
N VAL A 403 9.99 1.64 10.50
CA VAL A 403 10.51 2.71 11.37
C VAL A 403 9.38 3.63 11.88
N SER A 404 8.33 3.87 11.10
CA SER A 404 7.15 4.63 11.56
C SER A 404 6.50 3.97 12.78
N GLY A 405 6.31 2.65 12.73
CA GLY A 405 5.85 1.86 13.88
C GLY A 405 6.81 1.94 15.06
N LEU A 406 8.13 1.76 14.82
CA LEU A 406 9.15 1.83 15.88
C LEU A 406 9.23 3.20 16.55
N LYS A 407 8.93 4.29 15.86
CA LYS A 407 8.88 5.64 16.47
C LYS A 407 7.85 5.73 17.60
N MET A 408 6.81 4.93 17.57
CA MET A 408 5.81 4.89 18.64
C MET A 408 6.36 4.31 19.96
N PHE A 409 7.49 3.58 19.90
CA PHE A 409 8.16 3.02 21.09
C PHE A 409 8.86 4.07 21.94
N LYS A 410 9.10 5.27 21.40
CA LYS A 410 9.82 6.35 22.11
C LYS A 410 9.23 6.68 23.48
N ASN A 411 7.92 6.54 23.63
CA ASN A 411 7.19 6.85 24.86
C ASN A 411 6.72 5.59 25.59
N LEU A 412 7.27 4.43 25.23
CA LEU A 412 6.92 3.14 25.80
C LEU A 412 8.04 2.70 26.74
N ASP A 413 7.67 2.41 27.97
CA ASP A 413 8.58 1.78 28.91
C ASP A 413 8.69 0.27 28.58
N LEU A 414 9.83 -0.13 28.00
CA LEU A 414 10.10 -1.53 27.65
C LEU A 414 10.79 -2.30 28.79
N ASP A 415 11.18 -1.64 29.89
CA ASP A 415 11.62 -2.29 31.11
C ASP A 415 10.42 -2.87 31.88
N ASP A 416 9.21 -2.37 31.62
CA ASP A 416 7.99 -3.01 32.08
C ASP A 416 7.76 -4.33 31.33
N ASN A 417 7.81 -5.45 32.07
CA ASN A 417 7.61 -6.80 31.53
C ASN A 417 6.32 -6.95 30.72
N LYS A 418 5.24 -6.26 31.11
CA LYS A 418 3.98 -6.29 30.37
C LYS A 418 4.15 -5.77 28.95
N ASN A 419 4.74 -4.58 28.81
CA ASN A 419 4.98 -3.96 27.52
C ASN A 419 5.95 -4.81 26.70
N LEU A 420 7.03 -5.30 27.33
CA LEU A 420 8.01 -6.18 26.69
C LEU A 420 7.36 -7.43 26.08
N PHE A 421 6.53 -8.15 26.84
CA PHE A 421 5.90 -9.38 26.34
C PHE A 421 4.84 -9.12 25.27
N VAL A 422 4.09 -8.02 25.34
CA VAL A 422 3.13 -7.66 24.28
C VAL A 422 3.86 -7.38 22.96
N VAL A 423 4.92 -6.58 23.01
CA VAL A 423 5.74 -6.25 21.81
C VAL A 423 6.38 -7.51 21.26
N ALA A 424 7.01 -8.34 22.12
CA ALA A 424 7.64 -9.59 21.71
C ALA A 424 6.64 -10.56 21.06
N ALA A 425 5.44 -10.70 21.63
CA ALA A 425 4.40 -11.58 21.10
C ALA A 425 3.96 -11.16 19.68
N ILE A 426 3.79 -9.86 19.43
CA ILE A 426 3.41 -9.32 18.11
C ILE A 426 4.54 -9.54 17.11
N LEU A 427 5.76 -9.10 17.43
CA LEU A 427 6.87 -9.14 16.47
C LEU A 427 7.26 -10.58 16.13
N ILE A 428 7.40 -11.46 17.10
CA ILE A 428 7.84 -12.84 16.86
C ILE A 428 6.78 -13.65 16.11
N SER A 429 5.51 -13.55 16.49
CA SER A 429 4.45 -14.27 15.78
C SER A 429 4.28 -13.79 14.33
N GLY A 430 4.41 -12.48 14.10
CA GLY A 430 4.25 -11.92 12.76
C GLY A 430 5.44 -12.16 11.84
N ILE A 431 6.68 -11.89 12.31
CA ILE A 431 7.91 -12.12 11.54
C ILE A 431 8.11 -13.63 11.33
N GLY A 432 7.78 -14.47 12.32
CA GLY A 432 7.81 -15.92 12.21
C GLY A 432 6.78 -16.50 11.26
N GLY A 433 5.89 -15.66 10.69
CA GLY A 433 4.91 -16.10 9.70
C GLY A 433 3.77 -16.94 10.27
N LEU A 434 3.43 -16.78 11.58
CA LEU A 434 2.35 -17.54 12.21
C LEU A 434 0.98 -17.16 11.61
N ALA A 435 0.59 -17.86 10.55
CA ALA A 435 -0.73 -17.75 9.96
C ALA A 435 -1.66 -18.86 10.49
N ILE A 436 -2.92 -18.53 10.74
CA ILE A 436 -3.93 -19.51 11.12
C ILE A 436 -4.57 -20.04 9.85
N GLN A 437 -4.48 -21.35 9.62
CA GLN A 437 -5.10 -22.02 8.49
C GLN A 437 -6.26 -22.88 8.99
N ILE A 438 -7.47 -22.59 8.47
CA ILE A 438 -8.70 -23.31 8.85
C ILE A 438 -9.14 -24.13 7.63
N PRO A 439 -8.99 -25.46 7.65
CA PRO A 439 -9.47 -26.30 6.55
C PRO A 439 -11.01 -26.29 6.53
N TYR A 440 -11.62 -26.09 5.36
CA TYR A 440 -13.06 -26.10 5.21
C TYR A 440 -13.56 -27.07 4.11
N ALA A 441 -12.67 -27.59 3.30
CA ALA A 441 -13.00 -28.64 2.33
C ALA A 441 -11.95 -29.75 2.42
N ILE A 442 -12.43 -30.99 2.57
CA ILE A 442 -11.60 -32.20 2.66
C ILE A 442 -12.10 -33.13 1.55
N ALA A 443 -11.18 -33.59 0.69
CA ALA A 443 -11.51 -34.60 -0.32
C ALA A 443 -11.89 -35.94 0.31
N GLU A 444 -12.56 -36.81 -0.43
CA GLU A 444 -12.88 -38.18 0.03
C GLU A 444 -11.63 -39.00 0.39
N THR A 445 -10.46 -38.61 -0.15
CA THR A 445 -9.14 -39.17 0.18
C THR A 445 -8.59 -38.76 1.55
N GLY A 446 -9.28 -37.81 2.23
CA GLY A 446 -8.82 -37.21 3.49
C GLY A 446 -7.82 -36.05 3.32
N GLU A 447 -7.49 -35.67 2.09
CA GLU A 447 -6.65 -34.52 1.80
C GLU A 447 -7.42 -33.21 1.95
N ILE A 448 -6.78 -32.21 2.56
CA ILE A 448 -7.34 -30.86 2.68
C ILE A 448 -7.24 -30.18 1.32
N THR A 449 -8.39 -29.94 0.70
CA THR A 449 -8.44 -29.31 -0.64
C THR A 449 -8.47 -27.78 -0.57
N ASN A 450 -9.12 -27.24 0.46
CA ASN A 450 -9.21 -25.79 0.62
C ASN A 450 -9.03 -25.37 2.07
N THR A 451 -8.28 -24.27 2.28
CA THR A 451 -8.01 -23.69 3.60
C THR A 451 -8.30 -22.19 3.58
N ILE A 452 -8.95 -21.71 4.62
CA ILE A 452 -9.10 -20.28 4.89
C ILE A 452 -7.89 -19.83 5.71
N GLN A 453 -7.20 -18.78 5.26
CA GLN A 453 -5.99 -18.30 5.91
C GLN A 453 -6.20 -16.92 6.53
N ILE A 454 -5.94 -16.81 7.85
CA ILE A 454 -5.75 -15.52 8.52
C ILE A 454 -4.25 -15.19 8.43
N THR A 455 -3.93 -14.03 7.86
CA THR A 455 -2.54 -13.60 7.62
C THR A 455 -1.74 -13.52 8.92
N SER A 456 -0.41 -13.66 8.83
CA SER A 456 0.47 -13.60 10.01
C SER A 456 0.40 -12.24 10.73
N ILE A 457 0.23 -11.15 9.99
CA ILE A 457 0.10 -9.81 10.56
C ILE A 457 -1.19 -9.70 11.40
N ALA A 458 -2.31 -10.20 10.86
CA ALA A 458 -3.57 -10.20 11.57
C ALA A 458 -3.56 -11.12 12.80
N THR A 459 -2.96 -12.31 12.68
CA THR A 459 -2.74 -13.23 13.78
C THR A 459 -1.89 -12.59 14.90
N ALA A 460 -0.80 -11.92 14.52
CA ALA A 460 0.07 -11.21 15.45
C ALA A 460 -0.67 -10.10 16.22
N LEU A 461 -1.51 -9.30 15.52
CA LEU A 461 -2.34 -8.29 16.17
C LEU A 461 -3.29 -8.92 17.20
N ILE A 462 -3.98 -10.00 16.83
CA ILE A 462 -4.91 -10.71 17.73
C ILE A 462 -4.16 -11.21 18.97
N ILE A 463 -3.00 -11.87 18.78
CA ILE A 463 -2.16 -12.33 19.88
C ILE A 463 -1.73 -11.16 20.77
N GLY A 464 -1.33 -10.03 20.19
CA GLY A 464 -0.94 -8.83 20.94
C GLY A 464 -2.08 -8.27 21.78
N ILE A 465 -3.29 -8.15 21.22
CA ILE A 465 -4.49 -7.69 21.94
C ILE A 465 -4.82 -8.65 23.11
N VAL A 466 -4.83 -9.95 22.85
CA VAL A 466 -5.11 -10.98 23.87
C VAL A 466 -4.05 -10.94 24.99
N THR A 467 -2.77 -10.90 24.63
CA THR A 467 -1.66 -10.82 25.59
C THR A 467 -1.78 -9.57 26.47
N ASN A 468 -2.03 -8.41 25.86
CA ASN A 468 -2.21 -7.16 26.61
C ASN A 468 -3.43 -7.23 27.56
N ALA A 469 -4.53 -7.80 27.10
CA ALA A 469 -5.73 -7.96 27.93
C ALA A 469 -5.49 -8.88 29.16
N ILE A 470 -4.83 -10.03 28.93
CA ILE A 470 -4.48 -10.98 29.99
C ILE A 470 -3.56 -10.31 31.02
N LEU A 471 -2.45 -9.69 30.58
CA LEU A 471 -1.47 -9.06 31.47
C LEU A 471 -2.07 -7.88 32.24
N THR A 472 -2.93 -7.07 31.60
CA THR A 472 -3.66 -6.00 32.29
C THR A 472 -4.58 -6.53 33.39
N LYS A 473 -5.23 -7.69 33.18
CA LYS A 473 -6.07 -8.32 34.18
C LYS A 473 -5.27 -8.86 35.37
N VAL A 474 -4.10 -9.47 35.09
CA VAL A 474 -3.19 -10.00 36.14
C VAL A 474 -2.66 -8.85 37.01
N GLU A 475 -2.25 -7.73 36.39
CA GLU A 475 -1.75 -6.55 37.10
C GLU A 475 -2.82 -5.97 38.06
N LYS A 476 -4.06 -5.80 37.58
CA LYS A 476 -5.18 -5.33 38.40
C LYS A 476 -5.52 -6.28 39.55
N SER A 477 -5.39 -7.58 39.34
CA SER A 477 -5.62 -8.59 40.41
C SER A 477 -4.57 -8.54 41.52
N LYS A 478 -3.31 -8.16 41.21
CA LYS A 478 -2.26 -7.97 42.24
C LYS A 478 -2.50 -6.71 43.07
N LEU A 479 -2.81 -5.57 42.38
CA LEU A 479 -3.12 -4.29 43.06
C LEU A 479 -4.39 -4.32 43.93
N GLY A 480 -5.34 -5.22 43.62
CA GLY A 480 -6.54 -5.44 44.43
C GLY A 480 -6.33 -6.35 45.65
N LYS A 481 -5.19 -7.08 45.72
CA LYS A 481 -4.81 -7.91 46.88
C LYS A 481 -3.88 -7.19 47.85
N GLU A 482 -3.29 -6.08 47.46
CA GLU A 482 -2.44 -5.23 48.30
C GLU A 482 -3.20 -4.06 48.96
N LYS A 483 -4.50 -3.93 48.69
CA LYS A 483 -5.45 -3.09 49.41
C LYS A 483 -6.36 -3.91 50.29
#